data_09ea32e678149e0a04d38bd167e04559
#
_entry.id   09ea32e678149e0a04d38bd167e04559
#
_cell.length_a   1.000
_cell.length_b   1.000
_cell.length_c   1.000
_cell.angle_alpha   90.00
_cell.angle_beta   90.00
_cell.angle_gamma   90.00
#
_symmetry.space_group_name_H-M   'P 1'
#
loop_
_entity.id
_entity.type
_entity.pdbx_description
1 polymer ?
#
loop_
_entity_poly.entity_id
_entity_poly.type
_entity_poly.pdbx_seq_one_letter_code
_entity_poly.pdbx_strand_id
1 'polypeptide(L)'
;MRSNYWKKIALSAASFLITLLALEIGLRLYGYNPLGDWRNDREYILRASAYPDLKYELTPGATGNFSGTSITINSQGFRGPEPSSSPPGLRVIVLGDSIAFGNSVRVEDNFSSQLQQRLHSDNRDVEILNFGVGGYDTLQEVSLLEIRGLRYHPNLVVVAYCLNDISIASTNLQEIEWRRSHRNFLYVSRLAQFVSTNIAKIRLKRWLSHMNQPEVFHREYEHQIDAISDDEVELLNLMKDAPRYPSTTYYGDRDRVGRLRFSFRKLAKSSRENGFRVVIMIVPLLIGDQETYSHRTAHRIVELEARRAGFETVDVTDPFMRVGVENLKTEFGDIIHPNSRGHAIMADVLSEYVVGFLKNSPQANK
;
A
#
# COMPACT_ATOMS: atom_id res chain seq x y z
N MET A 1 -59.99 21.90 -9.04
CA MET A 1 -58.97 21.46 -8.09
C MET A 1 -57.78 20.75 -8.72
N ARG A 2 -57.91 19.87 -9.71
CA ARG A 2 -56.79 19.16 -10.38
C ARG A 2 -55.75 20.08 -11.03
N SER A 3 -56.11 21.18 -11.65
CA SER A 3 -55.19 22.10 -12.36
C SER A 3 -54.17 22.78 -11.42
N ASN A 4 -54.55 23.13 -10.18
CA ASN A 4 -53.66 23.76 -9.21
C ASN A 4 -52.66 22.77 -8.59
N TYR A 5 -52.99 21.50 -8.54
CA TYR A 5 -52.08 20.44 -8.05
C TYR A 5 -50.91 20.22 -9.01
N TRP A 6 -51.15 20.07 -10.29
CA TRP A 6 -50.12 19.94 -11.33
C TRP A 6 -49.18 21.15 -11.42
N LYS A 7 -49.76 22.38 -11.25
CA LYS A 7 -48.94 23.60 -11.19
C LYS A 7 -47.99 23.62 -10.00
N LYS A 8 -48.45 23.16 -8.84
CA LYS A 8 -47.59 23.04 -7.64
C LYS A 8 -46.47 22.00 -7.81
N ILE A 9 -46.79 20.84 -8.41
CA ILE A 9 -45.78 19.82 -8.71
C ILE A 9 -44.77 20.37 -9.72
N ALA A 10 -45.20 21.00 -10.79
CA ALA A 10 -44.32 21.58 -11.78
C ALA A 10 -43.40 22.67 -11.17
N LEU A 11 -43.96 23.53 -10.30
CA LEU A 11 -43.18 24.56 -9.62
C LEU A 11 -42.13 23.94 -8.65
N SER A 12 -42.52 22.90 -7.88
CA SER A 12 -41.61 22.18 -7.00
C SER A 12 -40.51 21.49 -7.81
N ALA A 13 -40.84 20.86 -8.92
CA ALA A 13 -39.85 20.22 -9.80
C ALA A 13 -38.90 21.25 -10.42
N ALA A 14 -39.42 22.39 -10.88
CA ALA A 14 -38.58 23.47 -11.41
C ALA A 14 -37.65 24.06 -10.34
N SER A 15 -38.16 24.32 -9.14
CA SER A 15 -37.35 24.79 -8.00
C SER A 15 -36.23 23.78 -7.64
N PHE A 16 -36.56 22.49 -7.63
CA PHE A 16 -35.56 21.43 -7.36
C PHE A 16 -34.48 21.41 -8.45
N LEU A 17 -34.85 21.47 -9.72
CA LEU A 17 -33.87 21.51 -10.83
C LEU A 17 -32.99 22.75 -10.78
N ILE A 18 -33.56 23.92 -10.47
CA ILE A 18 -32.80 25.16 -10.31
C ILE A 18 -31.80 25.03 -9.14
N THR A 19 -32.20 24.40 -8.03
CA THR A 19 -31.30 24.16 -6.88
C THR A 19 -30.16 23.24 -7.27
N LEU A 20 -30.42 22.13 -7.98
CA LEU A 20 -29.38 21.23 -8.46
C LEU A 20 -28.42 21.94 -9.42
N LEU A 21 -28.93 22.78 -10.32
CA LEU A 21 -28.10 23.55 -11.24
C LEU A 21 -27.23 24.58 -10.49
N ALA A 22 -27.81 25.27 -9.51
CA ALA A 22 -27.05 26.22 -8.68
C ALA A 22 -25.94 25.53 -7.89
N LEU A 23 -26.21 24.35 -7.34
CA LEU A 23 -25.18 23.53 -6.67
C LEU A 23 -24.09 23.09 -7.63
N GLU A 24 -24.43 22.60 -8.82
CA GLU A 24 -23.48 22.23 -9.86
C GLU A 24 -22.57 23.39 -10.25
N ILE A 25 -23.16 24.58 -10.49
CA ILE A 25 -22.41 25.81 -10.82
C ILE A 25 -21.52 26.22 -9.64
N GLY A 26 -22.05 26.20 -8.41
CA GLY A 26 -21.29 26.53 -7.21
C GLY A 26 -20.07 25.65 -7.02
N LEU A 27 -20.23 24.34 -7.19
CA LEU A 27 -19.13 23.37 -7.12
C LEU A 27 -18.07 23.62 -8.22
N ARG A 28 -18.50 23.99 -9.43
CA ARG A 28 -17.57 24.34 -10.53
C ARG A 28 -16.79 25.61 -10.25
N LEU A 29 -17.47 26.66 -9.74
CA LEU A 29 -16.82 27.92 -9.37
C LEU A 29 -15.84 27.76 -8.20
N TYR A 30 -16.17 26.88 -7.27
CA TYR A 30 -15.27 26.51 -6.16
C TYR A 30 -14.07 25.67 -6.61
N GLY A 31 -14.07 25.17 -7.86
CA GLY A 31 -13.01 24.30 -8.37
C GLY A 31 -13.09 22.86 -7.84
N TYR A 32 -14.25 22.45 -7.29
CA TYR A 32 -14.41 21.10 -6.77
C TYR A 32 -14.24 20.05 -7.87
N ASN A 33 -13.20 19.24 -7.75
CA ASN A 33 -12.88 18.18 -8.70
C ASN A 33 -12.14 17.03 -8.01
N PRO A 34 -12.79 16.30 -7.10
CA PRO A 34 -12.14 15.27 -6.30
C PRO A 34 -11.66 14.06 -7.11
N LEU A 35 -12.26 13.85 -8.31
CA LEU A 35 -11.86 12.77 -9.21
C LEU A 35 -10.79 13.21 -10.22
N GLY A 36 -10.45 14.51 -10.25
CA GLY A 36 -9.48 15.04 -11.21
C GLY A 36 -9.94 14.89 -12.67
N ASP A 37 -9.00 14.81 -13.59
CA ASP A 37 -9.25 14.34 -14.94
C ASP A 37 -9.38 12.81 -14.91
N TRP A 38 -10.38 12.25 -15.60
CA TRP A 38 -10.63 10.80 -15.67
C TRP A 38 -9.41 9.98 -16.14
N ARG A 39 -8.49 10.64 -16.87
CA ARG A 39 -7.21 10.06 -17.29
C ARG A 39 -6.22 9.90 -16.11
N ASN A 40 -6.54 10.49 -14.97
CA ASN A 40 -5.67 10.64 -13.81
C ASN A 40 -6.14 9.77 -12.64
N ASP A 41 -6.99 8.76 -12.88
CA ASP A 41 -7.59 8.02 -11.80
C ASP A 41 -6.80 6.75 -11.46
N ARG A 42 -6.41 6.60 -10.17
CA ARG A 42 -5.83 5.38 -9.60
C ARG A 42 -6.63 4.12 -10.01
N GLU A 43 -7.93 4.28 -10.20
CA GLU A 43 -8.85 3.20 -10.57
C GLU A 43 -8.55 2.59 -11.95
N TYR A 44 -7.87 3.33 -12.84
CA TYR A 44 -7.49 2.83 -14.16
C TYR A 44 -6.36 1.82 -14.13
N ILE A 45 -5.49 1.91 -13.14
CA ILE A 45 -4.35 1.00 -13.02
C ILE A 45 -4.69 -0.28 -12.26
N LEU A 46 -5.88 -0.37 -11.64
CA LEU A 46 -6.34 -1.55 -10.90
C LEU A 46 -7.38 -2.34 -11.72
N ARG A 47 -7.36 -3.65 -11.58
CA ARG A 47 -8.38 -4.58 -12.09
C ARG A 47 -8.71 -5.63 -11.05
N ALA A 48 -9.88 -6.25 -11.14
CA ALA A 48 -10.18 -7.46 -10.37
C ALA A 48 -9.16 -8.56 -10.69
N SER A 49 -8.70 -9.26 -9.68
CA SER A 49 -7.82 -10.42 -9.85
C SER A 49 -8.63 -11.68 -10.11
N ALA A 50 -8.09 -12.58 -10.94
CA ALA A 50 -8.60 -13.94 -11.05
C ALA A 50 -8.25 -14.80 -9.81
N TYR A 51 -7.35 -14.32 -8.97
CA TYR A 51 -6.89 -15.00 -7.75
C TYR A 51 -7.58 -14.39 -6.53
N PRO A 52 -8.41 -15.17 -5.80
CA PRO A 52 -9.16 -14.67 -4.64
C PRO A 52 -8.28 -14.01 -3.56
N ASP A 53 -7.09 -14.56 -3.32
CA ASP A 53 -6.15 -14.06 -2.31
C ASP A 53 -5.63 -12.66 -2.63
N LEU A 54 -5.60 -12.25 -3.91
CA LEU A 54 -5.15 -10.92 -4.31
C LEU A 54 -6.29 -9.90 -4.32
N LYS A 55 -7.54 -10.34 -4.54
CA LYS A 55 -8.73 -9.50 -4.76
C LYS A 55 -8.61 -8.60 -6.00
N TYR A 56 -7.53 -7.84 -6.14
CA TYR A 56 -7.23 -6.96 -7.28
C TYR A 56 -5.75 -7.00 -7.64
N GLU A 57 -5.42 -6.57 -8.84
CA GLU A 57 -4.05 -6.48 -9.37
C GLU A 57 -3.88 -5.18 -10.14
N LEU A 58 -2.61 -4.79 -10.38
CA LEU A 58 -2.30 -3.75 -11.35
C LEU A 58 -2.63 -4.22 -12.77
N THR A 59 -3.17 -3.32 -13.59
CA THR A 59 -3.52 -3.60 -14.98
C THR A 59 -2.28 -3.48 -15.86
N PRO A 60 -1.82 -4.56 -16.53
CA PRO A 60 -0.67 -4.49 -17.43
C PRO A 60 -0.85 -3.43 -18.51
N GLY A 61 0.20 -2.65 -18.76
CA GLY A 61 0.22 -1.58 -19.78
C GLY A 61 -0.63 -0.36 -19.43
N ALA A 62 -1.25 -0.32 -18.25
CA ALA A 62 -2.07 0.83 -17.87
C ALA A 62 -1.20 2.06 -17.59
N THR A 63 -1.74 3.22 -17.93
CA THR A 63 -1.19 4.53 -17.58
C THR A 63 -2.22 5.34 -16.83
N GLY A 64 -1.78 6.16 -15.91
CA GLY A 64 -2.66 7.03 -15.12
C GLY A 64 -1.88 8.18 -14.49
N ASN A 65 -2.57 8.97 -13.70
CA ASN A 65 -1.95 10.00 -12.87
C ASN A 65 -2.53 9.86 -11.45
N PHE A 66 -1.67 9.86 -10.47
CA PHE A 66 -2.07 9.82 -9.08
C PHE A 66 -1.38 10.94 -8.31
N SER A 67 -2.18 11.80 -7.66
CA SER A 67 -1.68 12.99 -6.93
C SER A 67 -0.70 13.85 -7.75
N GLY A 68 -1.01 14.07 -9.04
CA GLY A 68 -0.17 14.85 -9.93
C GLY A 68 1.05 14.11 -10.52
N THR A 69 1.24 12.84 -10.16
CA THR A 69 2.36 12.02 -10.63
C THR A 69 1.90 11.04 -11.72
N SER A 70 2.57 11.04 -12.87
CA SER A 70 2.32 10.07 -13.94
C SER A 70 2.73 8.67 -13.49
N ILE A 71 1.85 7.72 -13.71
CA ILE A 71 2.06 6.30 -13.41
C ILE A 71 1.98 5.51 -14.69
N THR A 72 2.94 4.61 -14.89
CA THR A 72 2.93 3.61 -15.96
C THR A 72 3.15 2.24 -15.33
N ILE A 73 2.27 1.31 -15.66
CA ILE A 73 2.39 -0.10 -15.32
C ILE A 73 2.96 -0.82 -16.54
N ASN A 74 4.01 -1.60 -16.35
CA ASN A 74 4.65 -2.31 -17.45
C ASN A 74 3.78 -3.46 -18.00
N SER A 75 4.23 -4.13 -19.04
CA SER A 75 3.48 -5.23 -19.68
C SER A 75 3.26 -6.43 -18.76
N GLN A 76 4.05 -6.54 -17.70
CA GLN A 76 3.98 -7.63 -16.73
C GLN A 76 3.07 -7.33 -15.54
N GLY A 77 2.57 -6.09 -15.40
CA GLY A 77 1.62 -5.71 -14.37
C GLY A 77 2.25 -5.19 -13.08
N PHE A 78 3.43 -4.57 -13.14
CA PHE A 78 4.01 -3.85 -12.00
C PHE A 78 4.62 -2.50 -12.43
N ARG A 79 4.86 -1.64 -11.44
CA ARG A 79 5.38 -0.30 -11.70
C ARG A 79 6.90 -0.32 -11.84
N GLY A 80 7.41 0.12 -12.98
CA GLY A 80 8.84 0.19 -13.27
C GLY A 80 9.16 -0.25 -14.69
N PRO A 81 10.44 -0.42 -15.02
CA PRO A 81 10.86 -0.89 -16.32
C PRO A 81 10.38 -2.33 -16.59
N GLU A 82 10.41 -2.73 -17.85
CA GLU A 82 10.22 -4.14 -18.22
C GLU A 82 11.36 -4.97 -17.64
N PRO A 83 11.07 -6.19 -17.12
CA PRO A 83 12.09 -7.10 -16.66
C PRO A 83 13.08 -7.45 -17.76
N SER A 84 14.35 -7.53 -17.43
CA SER A 84 15.38 -7.97 -18.37
C SER A 84 15.10 -9.40 -18.85
N SER A 85 15.26 -9.62 -20.15
CA SER A 85 15.23 -10.96 -20.75
C SER A 85 16.46 -11.79 -20.39
N SER A 86 17.57 -11.12 -20.07
CA SER A 86 18.79 -11.77 -19.60
C SER A 86 18.83 -11.74 -18.08
N PRO A 87 19.07 -12.88 -17.40
CA PRO A 87 19.13 -12.88 -15.93
C PRO A 87 20.32 -12.01 -15.48
N PRO A 88 20.09 -11.06 -14.55
CA PRO A 88 21.16 -10.29 -13.93
C PRO A 88 21.96 -11.16 -12.95
N GLY A 89 23.09 -10.63 -12.49
CA GLY A 89 23.87 -11.25 -11.43
C GLY A 89 23.10 -11.38 -10.10
N LEU A 90 22.22 -10.39 -9.80
CA LEU A 90 21.32 -10.41 -8.66
C LEU A 90 19.96 -9.87 -9.07
N ARG A 91 18.90 -10.61 -8.77
CA ARG A 91 17.52 -10.12 -8.91
C ARG A 91 16.88 -9.93 -7.53
N VAL A 92 16.39 -8.73 -7.30
CA VAL A 92 15.67 -8.34 -6.08
C VAL A 92 14.20 -8.10 -6.43
N ILE A 93 13.29 -8.70 -5.68
CA ILE A 93 11.86 -8.34 -5.73
C ILE A 93 11.54 -7.50 -4.50
N VAL A 94 10.91 -6.36 -4.71
CA VAL A 94 10.37 -5.49 -3.66
C VAL A 94 8.87 -5.72 -3.56
N LEU A 95 8.41 -6.20 -2.41
CA LEU A 95 7.01 -6.33 -2.03
C LEU A 95 6.62 -5.14 -1.15
N GLY A 96 5.36 -4.84 -1.06
CA GLY A 96 4.80 -3.82 -0.17
C GLY A 96 3.53 -3.20 -0.74
N ASP A 97 2.99 -2.27 0.02
CA ASP A 97 1.78 -1.54 -0.26
C ASP A 97 1.99 -0.30 -1.14
N SER A 98 1.30 0.79 -0.80
CA SER A 98 1.41 2.09 -1.47
C SER A 98 2.78 2.75 -1.35
N ILE A 99 3.57 2.41 -0.32
CA ILE A 99 4.93 2.91 -0.16
C ILE A 99 5.86 2.24 -1.17
N ALA A 100 5.83 0.92 -1.28
CA ALA A 100 6.61 0.21 -2.29
C ALA A 100 6.17 0.60 -3.70
N PHE A 101 4.86 0.71 -3.94
CA PHE A 101 4.33 1.22 -5.20
C PHE A 101 4.87 2.62 -5.52
N GLY A 102 5.11 3.46 -4.52
CA GLY A 102 5.59 4.84 -4.67
C GLY A 102 4.45 5.82 -4.96
N ASN A 103 3.39 5.78 -4.14
CA ASN A 103 2.32 6.78 -4.23
C ASN A 103 2.90 8.19 -4.17
N SER A 104 2.44 9.06 -5.07
CA SER A 104 2.78 10.48 -5.13
C SER A 104 4.26 10.80 -5.42
N VAL A 105 5.09 9.83 -5.79
CA VAL A 105 6.45 10.08 -6.29
C VAL A 105 6.61 9.55 -7.72
N ARG A 106 7.49 10.16 -8.50
CA ARG A 106 7.83 9.70 -9.85
C ARG A 106 8.51 8.33 -9.76
N VAL A 107 8.47 7.55 -10.84
CA VAL A 107 9.08 6.21 -10.85
C VAL A 107 10.58 6.26 -10.57
N GLU A 108 11.29 7.24 -11.10
CA GLU A 108 12.71 7.47 -10.86
C GLU A 108 13.05 7.89 -9.42
N ASP A 109 12.09 8.51 -8.72
CA ASP A 109 12.21 8.94 -7.32
C ASP A 109 11.78 7.84 -6.32
N ASN A 110 11.21 6.73 -6.81
CA ASN A 110 10.89 5.60 -5.96
C ASN A 110 12.15 4.94 -5.42
N PHE A 111 12.13 4.48 -4.17
CA PHE A 111 13.29 3.89 -3.51
C PHE A 111 13.84 2.66 -4.25
N SER A 112 12.98 1.86 -4.90
CA SER A 112 13.42 0.70 -5.68
C SER A 112 14.25 1.12 -6.90
N SER A 113 13.81 2.16 -7.63
CA SER A 113 14.56 2.72 -8.77
C SER A 113 15.85 3.39 -8.32
N GLN A 114 15.80 4.16 -7.23
CA GLN A 114 16.97 4.80 -6.66
C GLN A 114 18.00 3.78 -6.14
N LEU A 115 17.53 2.69 -5.50
CA LEU A 115 18.39 1.59 -5.07
C LEU A 115 19.09 0.93 -6.26
N GLN A 116 18.36 0.64 -7.33
CA GLN A 116 18.97 0.10 -8.55
C GLN A 116 20.02 1.03 -9.14
N GLN A 117 19.74 2.33 -9.21
CA GLN A 117 20.71 3.33 -9.70
C GLN A 117 21.99 3.35 -8.85
N ARG A 118 21.89 3.30 -7.51
CA ARG A 118 23.05 3.27 -6.61
C ARG A 118 23.91 2.04 -6.84
N LEU A 119 23.27 0.88 -6.89
CA LEU A 119 23.98 -0.40 -7.10
C LEU A 119 24.64 -0.47 -8.49
N HIS A 120 24.01 0.06 -9.53
CA HIS A 120 24.61 0.17 -10.86
C HIS A 120 25.81 1.16 -10.88
N SER A 121 25.74 2.27 -10.15
CA SER A 121 26.86 3.20 -10.01
C SER A 121 28.07 2.55 -9.34
N ASP A 122 27.85 1.52 -8.50
CA ASP A 122 28.87 0.69 -7.88
C ASP A 122 29.29 -0.51 -8.76
N ASN A 123 28.98 -0.50 -10.07
CA ASN A 123 29.21 -1.57 -11.02
C ASN A 123 28.63 -2.94 -10.60
N ARG A 124 27.48 -2.93 -9.93
CA ARG A 124 26.75 -4.13 -9.56
C ARG A 124 25.73 -4.49 -10.62
N ASP A 125 25.75 -5.74 -11.09
CA ASP A 125 24.74 -6.28 -11.99
C ASP A 125 23.50 -6.72 -11.18
N VAL A 126 22.60 -5.77 -10.93
CA VAL A 126 21.40 -5.96 -10.09
C VAL A 126 20.17 -5.47 -10.83
N GLU A 127 19.13 -6.27 -10.85
CA GLU A 127 17.81 -5.88 -11.31
C GLU A 127 16.83 -5.84 -10.13
N ILE A 128 16.08 -4.75 -10.01
CA ILE A 128 15.08 -4.58 -8.96
C ILE A 128 13.69 -4.50 -9.58
N LEU A 129 12.84 -5.46 -9.24
CA LEU A 129 11.46 -5.54 -9.68
C LEU A 129 10.54 -5.05 -8.56
N ASN A 130 9.80 -3.98 -8.82
CA ASN A 130 8.87 -3.39 -7.86
C ASN A 130 7.48 -4.02 -7.97
N PHE A 131 7.15 -4.90 -7.03
CA PHE A 131 5.86 -5.57 -6.91
C PHE A 131 4.90 -4.88 -5.91
N GLY A 132 5.15 -3.62 -5.58
CA GLY A 132 4.28 -2.83 -4.71
C GLY A 132 2.90 -2.63 -5.34
N VAL A 133 1.85 -2.84 -4.53
CA VAL A 133 0.45 -2.61 -4.92
C VAL A 133 -0.28 -1.84 -3.83
N GLY A 134 -0.68 -0.63 -4.12
CA GLY A 134 -1.30 0.24 -3.12
C GLY A 134 -2.51 -0.39 -2.43
N GLY A 135 -2.44 -0.45 -1.09
CA GLY A 135 -3.49 -0.96 -0.22
C GLY A 135 -3.48 -2.48 -0.01
N TYR A 136 -2.43 -3.20 -0.40
CA TYR A 136 -2.23 -4.59 -0.01
C TYR A 136 -1.89 -4.70 1.47
N ASP A 137 -2.26 -5.81 2.07
CA ASP A 137 -1.71 -6.31 3.34
C ASP A 137 -0.57 -7.31 3.07
N THR A 138 0.21 -7.62 4.09
CA THR A 138 1.37 -8.53 3.97
C THR A 138 1.01 -9.89 3.34
N LEU A 139 -0.18 -10.43 3.61
CA LEU A 139 -0.57 -11.72 3.03
C LEU A 139 -0.82 -11.62 1.53
N GLN A 140 -1.41 -10.53 1.05
CA GLN A 140 -1.60 -10.27 -0.37
C GLN A 140 -0.25 -10.08 -1.08
N GLU A 141 0.70 -9.39 -0.45
CA GLU A 141 2.06 -9.21 -0.96
C GLU A 141 2.77 -10.56 -1.15
N VAL A 142 2.71 -11.41 -0.14
CA VAL A 142 3.26 -12.78 -0.21
C VAL A 142 2.56 -13.60 -1.29
N SER A 143 1.25 -13.50 -1.38
CA SER A 143 0.48 -14.20 -2.42
C SER A 143 0.82 -13.70 -3.82
N LEU A 144 1.06 -12.39 -4.00
CA LEU A 144 1.51 -11.81 -5.26
C LEU A 144 2.89 -12.34 -5.67
N LEU A 145 3.81 -12.45 -4.71
CA LEU A 145 5.12 -13.08 -4.94
C LEU A 145 4.96 -14.52 -5.46
N GLU A 146 4.16 -15.33 -4.78
CA GLU A 146 3.96 -16.72 -5.17
C GLU A 146 3.30 -16.87 -6.55
N ILE A 147 2.30 -16.04 -6.84
CA ILE A 147 1.51 -16.14 -8.09
C ILE A 147 2.27 -15.52 -9.28
N ARG A 148 3.01 -14.42 -9.06
CA ARG A 148 3.61 -13.63 -10.15
C ARG A 148 5.12 -13.49 -10.05
N GLY A 149 5.67 -13.42 -8.83
CA GLY A 149 7.06 -13.04 -8.58
C GLY A 149 8.04 -14.19 -8.76
N LEU A 150 7.71 -15.40 -8.30
CA LEU A 150 8.64 -16.55 -8.29
C LEU A 150 9.17 -16.93 -9.67
N ARG A 151 8.42 -16.70 -10.74
CA ARG A 151 8.87 -16.94 -12.11
C ARG A 151 10.09 -16.12 -12.53
N TYR A 152 10.42 -15.07 -11.78
CA TYR A 152 11.60 -14.24 -12.02
C TYR A 152 12.84 -14.72 -11.27
N HIS A 153 12.72 -15.82 -10.50
CA HIS A 153 13.84 -16.41 -9.75
C HIS A 153 14.61 -15.40 -8.90
N PRO A 154 13.95 -14.71 -7.94
CA PRO A 154 14.64 -13.73 -7.11
C PRO A 154 15.74 -14.37 -6.27
N ASN A 155 16.81 -13.63 -6.02
CA ASN A 155 17.86 -14.00 -5.05
C ASN A 155 17.55 -13.39 -3.67
N LEU A 156 16.91 -12.22 -3.68
CA LEU A 156 16.52 -11.47 -2.49
C LEU A 156 15.09 -10.93 -2.66
N VAL A 157 14.30 -11.05 -1.63
CA VAL A 157 12.99 -10.40 -1.50
C VAL A 157 13.06 -9.38 -0.37
N VAL A 158 12.73 -8.14 -0.69
CA VAL A 158 12.57 -7.04 0.26
C VAL A 158 11.09 -6.85 0.50
N VAL A 159 10.62 -6.97 1.73
CA VAL A 159 9.27 -6.56 2.11
C VAL A 159 9.38 -5.16 2.69
N ALA A 160 8.89 -4.15 1.96
CA ALA A 160 8.80 -2.78 2.46
C ALA A 160 7.56 -2.65 3.35
N TYR A 161 7.70 -3.13 4.56
CA TYR A 161 6.63 -3.25 5.53
C TYR A 161 6.27 -1.89 6.12
N CYS A 162 5.04 -1.46 5.90
CA CYS A 162 4.44 -0.32 6.59
C CYS A 162 3.56 -0.80 7.74
N LEU A 163 3.47 -0.01 8.81
CA LEU A 163 2.67 -0.43 9.98
C LEU A 163 1.17 -0.63 9.70
N ASN A 164 0.64 -0.10 8.60
CA ASN A 164 -0.74 -0.36 8.19
C ASN A 164 -0.94 -1.72 7.50
N ASP A 165 0.12 -2.44 7.12
CA ASP A 165 0.06 -3.76 6.49
C ASP A 165 -0.50 -4.85 7.42
N ILE A 166 -0.58 -4.56 8.73
CA ILE A 166 -1.29 -5.41 9.69
C ILE A 166 -2.81 -5.33 9.55
N SER A 167 -3.32 -4.32 8.85
CA SER A 167 -4.74 -4.16 8.59
C SER A 167 -5.18 -4.89 7.33
N ILE A 168 -6.50 -5.03 7.20
CA ILE A 168 -7.11 -5.55 5.99
C ILE A 168 -6.97 -4.53 4.88
N ALA A 169 -6.68 -5.00 3.67
CA ALA A 169 -6.68 -4.18 2.47
C ALA A 169 -7.97 -3.36 2.35
N SER A 170 -7.82 -2.05 2.31
CA SER A 170 -8.93 -1.08 2.33
C SER A 170 -9.55 -0.80 0.96
N THR A 171 -9.08 -1.45 -0.10
CA THR A 171 -9.53 -1.16 -1.46
C THR A 171 -10.84 -1.88 -1.76
N ASN A 172 -11.89 -1.13 -2.02
CA ASN A 172 -13.21 -1.65 -2.39
C ASN A 172 -13.32 -1.80 -3.91
N LEU A 173 -13.14 -3.00 -4.42
CA LEU A 173 -13.27 -3.30 -5.85
C LEU A 173 -14.64 -2.97 -6.43
N GLN A 174 -15.71 -3.24 -5.70
CA GLN A 174 -17.08 -2.95 -6.18
C GLN A 174 -17.26 -1.44 -6.41
N GLU A 175 -16.67 -0.61 -5.55
CA GLU A 175 -16.67 0.84 -5.72
C GLU A 175 -15.87 1.25 -6.96
N ILE A 176 -14.69 0.66 -7.17
CA ILE A 176 -13.85 0.92 -8.35
C ILE A 176 -14.60 0.56 -9.64
N GLU A 177 -15.20 -0.64 -9.69
CA GLU A 177 -15.95 -1.10 -10.86
C GLU A 177 -17.20 -0.27 -11.11
N TRP A 178 -17.90 0.12 -10.04
CA TRP A 178 -19.05 1.00 -10.14
C TRP A 178 -18.67 2.37 -10.73
N ARG A 179 -17.60 3.00 -10.23
CA ARG A 179 -17.10 4.27 -10.76
C ARG A 179 -16.66 4.14 -12.20
N ARG A 180 -15.97 3.06 -12.55
CA ARG A 180 -15.54 2.78 -13.92
C ARG A 180 -16.74 2.66 -14.88
N SER A 181 -17.81 1.99 -14.48
CA SER A 181 -19.02 1.81 -15.30
C SER A 181 -19.86 3.09 -15.41
N HIS A 182 -19.83 3.98 -14.41
CA HIS A 182 -20.58 5.25 -14.40
C HIS A 182 -19.72 6.48 -14.71
N ARG A 183 -18.52 6.29 -15.20
CA ARG A 183 -17.53 7.36 -15.42
C ARG A 183 -18.06 8.54 -16.20
N ASN A 184 -18.75 8.32 -17.34
CA ASN A 184 -19.21 9.39 -18.20
C ASN A 184 -20.14 10.37 -17.47
N PHE A 185 -21.04 9.85 -16.64
CA PHE A 185 -21.93 10.67 -15.82
C PHE A 185 -21.19 11.39 -14.70
N LEU A 186 -20.31 10.67 -13.98
CA LEU A 186 -19.56 11.22 -12.85
C LEU A 186 -18.61 12.34 -13.29
N TYR A 187 -17.95 12.20 -14.45
CA TYR A 187 -17.02 13.24 -14.91
C TYR A 187 -17.71 14.47 -15.51
N VAL A 188 -18.94 14.35 -15.95
CA VAL A 188 -19.72 15.49 -16.47
C VAL A 188 -20.28 16.35 -15.34
N SER A 189 -20.72 15.77 -14.23
CA SER A 189 -21.37 16.48 -13.12
C SER A 189 -20.52 16.53 -11.85
N ARG A 190 -20.19 17.75 -11.40
CA ARG A 190 -19.48 17.96 -10.11
C ARG A 190 -20.35 17.60 -8.91
N LEU A 191 -21.65 17.79 -9.03
CA LEU A 191 -22.61 17.37 -8.01
C LEU A 191 -22.65 15.84 -7.88
N ALA A 192 -22.66 15.11 -9.02
CA ALA A 192 -22.57 13.66 -9.00
C ALA A 192 -21.26 13.16 -8.37
N GLN A 193 -20.12 13.80 -8.67
CA GLN A 193 -18.84 13.53 -8.01
C GLN A 193 -18.92 13.76 -6.51
N PHE A 194 -19.49 14.90 -6.08
CA PHE A 194 -19.63 15.23 -4.66
C PHE A 194 -20.43 14.16 -3.91
N VAL A 195 -21.60 13.80 -4.44
CA VAL A 195 -22.49 12.80 -3.83
C VAL A 195 -21.82 11.42 -3.78
N SER A 196 -21.27 10.96 -4.91
CA SER A 196 -20.64 9.63 -5.00
C SER A 196 -19.41 9.51 -4.08
N THR A 197 -18.55 10.53 -4.04
CA THR A 197 -17.35 10.53 -3.20
C THR A 197 -17.71 10.50 -1.70
N ASN A 198 -18.72 11.25 -1.28
CA ASN A 198 -19.14 11.25 0.12
C ASN A 198 -19.86 9.95 0.50
N ILE A 199 -20.68 9.38 -0.39
CA ILE A 199 -21.27 8.05 -0.17
C ILE A 199 -20.18 6.98 -0.05
N ALA A 200 -19.18 7.01 -0.93
CA ALA A 200 -18.05 6.08 -0.88
C ALA A 200 -17.28 6.17 0.44
N LYS A 201 -16.97 7.40 0.90
CA LYS A 201 -16.34 7.61 2.21
C LYS A 201 -17.15 7.04 3.37
N ILE A 202 -18.47 7.25 3.36
CA ILE A 202 -19.37 6.73 4.42
C ILE A 202 -19.41 5.20 4.36
N ARG A 203 -19.53 4.60 3.17
CA ARG A 203 -19.52 3.14 3.00
C ARG A 203 -18.21 2.54 3.44
N LEU A 204 -17.08 3.12 3.02
CA LEU A 204 -15.75 2.67 3.43
C LEU A 204 -15.59 2.75 4.94
N LYS A 205 -15.97 3.88 5.56
CA LYS A 205 -15.90 4.04 7.02
C LYS A 205 -16.74 2.98 7.76
N ARG A 206 -17.96 2.71 7.28
CA ARG A 206 -18.83 1.68 7.87
C ARG A 206 -18.24 0.28 7.70
N TRP A 207 -17.73 -0.02 6.51
CA TRP A 207 -17.09 -1.30 6.21
C TRP A 207 -15.85 -1.51 7.08
N LEU A 208 -14.94 -0.52 7.14
CA LEU A 208 -13.76 -0.58 8.02
C LEU A 208 -14.14 -0.72 9.49
N SER A 209 -15.17 0.02 9.96
CA SER A 209 -15.68 -0.11 11.34
C SER A 209 -16.21 -1.51 11.62
N HIS A 210 -16.90 -2.13 10.67
CA HIS A 210 -17.41 -3.49 10.80
C HIS A 210 -16.26 -4.51 10.81
N MET A 211 -15.36 -4.44 9.83
CA MET A 211 -14.22 -5.35 9.71
C MET A 211 -13.21 -5.22 10.85
N ASN A 212 -13.15 -4.05 11.50
CA ASN A 212 -12.28 -3.85 12.66
C ASN A 212 -12.84 -4.44 13.97
N GLN A 213 -14.06 -4.98 13.98
CA GLN A 213 -14.56 -5.73 15.13
C GLN A 213 -13.80 -7.05 15.25
N PRO A 214 -13.20 -7.39 16.40
CA PRO A 214 -12.37 -8.58 16.55
C PRO A 214 -13.07 -9.88 16.12
N GLU A 215 -14.33 -10.03 16.49
CA GLU A 215 -15.13 -11.22 16.15
C GLU A 215 -15.36 -11.37 14.63
N VAL A 216 -15.56 -10.25 13.92
CA VAL A 216 -15.73 -10.25 12.46
C VAL A 216 -14.41 -10.55 11.77
N PHE A 217 -13.34 -9.92 12.24
CA PHE A 217 -12.00 -10.17 11.74
C PHE A 217 -11.59 -11.64 11.91
N HIS A 218 -11.76 -12.18 13.12
CA HIS A 218 -11.46 -13.58 13.43
C HIS A 218 -12.23 -14.51 12.48
N ARG A 219 -13.55 -14.40 12.41
CA ARG A 219 -14.40 -15.26 11.56
C ARG A 219 -14.04 -15.20 10.09
N GLU A 220 -13.68 -14.01 9.57
CA GLU A 220 -13.35 -13.82 8.16
C GLU A 220 -11.99 -14.43 7.80
N TYR A 221 -11.03 -14.42 8.73
CA TYR A 221 -9.64 -14.79 8.46
C TYR A 221 -9.11 -15.93 9.34
N GLU A 222 -9.96 -16.66 10.10
CA GLU A 222 -9.52 -17.70 11.05
C GLU A 222 -8.55 -18.73 10.44
N HIS A 223 -8.74 -19.08 9.18
CA HIS A 223 -7.86 -20.03 8.45
C HIS A 223 -6.53 -19.40 7.98
N GLN A 224 -6.34 -18.11 8.20
CA GLN A 224 -5.15 -17.32 7.85
C GLN A 224 -4.53 -16.65 9.09
N ILE A 225 -4.79 -17.18 10.27
CA ILE A 225 -4.31 -16.67 11.54
C ILE A 225 -3.54 -17.79 12.26
N ASP A 226 -2.28 -17.53 12.59
CA ASP A 226 -1.52 -18.39 13.50
C ASP A 226 -1.82 -17.98 14.94
N ALA A 227 -2.11 -18.94 15.79
CA ALA A 227 -2.41 -18.69 17.19
C ALA A 227 -1.21 -18.06 17.93
N ILE A 228 -1.48 -17.11 18.82
CA ILE A 228 -0.52 -16.55 19.76
C ILE A 228 -0.78 -17.19 21.11
N SER A 229 0.22 -17.91 21.62
CA SER A 229 0.15 -18.64 22.87
C SER A 229 0.30 -17.72 24.09
N ASP A 230 -0.28 -18.10 25.21
CA ASP A 230 -0.22 -17.34 26.47
C ASP A 230 1.18 -17.37 27.12
N ASP A 231 2.04 -18.29 26.74
CA ASP A 231 3.43 -18.38 27.19
C ASP A 231 4.40 -17.45 26.45
N GLU A 232 3.95 -16.77 25.39
CA GLU A 232 4.73 -15.79 24.63
C GLU A 232 4.81 -14.42 25.35
N VAL A 233 5.38 -14.42 26.56
CA VAL A 233 5.34 -13.26 27.48
C VAL A 233 5.94 -11.99 26.87
N GLU A 234 7.05 -12.09 26.13
CA GLU A 234 7.68 -10.94 25.47
C GLU A 234 6.70 -10.29 24.46
N LEU A 235 6.12 -11.09 23.57
CA LEU A 235 5.18 -10.62 22.57
C LEU A 235 3.95 -10.00 23.22
N LEU A 236 3.36 -10.67 24.19
CA LEU A 236 2.14 -10.19 24.89
C LEU A 236 2.37 -8.86 25.61
N ASN A 237 3.55 -8.64 26.18
CA ASN A 237 3.90 -7.35 26.80
C ASN A 237 4.03 -6.25 25.72
N LEU A 238 4.69 -6.52 24.61
CA LEU A 238 4.76 -5.58 23.50
C LEU A 238 3.35 -5.24 22.95
N MET A 239 2.50 -6.24 22.76
CA MET A 239 1.13 -6.05 22.29
C MET A 239 0.27 -5.20 23.26
N LYS A 240 0.45 -5.38 24.56
CA LYS A 240 -0.25 -4.59 25.59
C LYS A 240 0.12 -3.09 25.51
N ASP A 241 1.38 -2.80 25.20
CA ASP A 241 1.92 -1.44 25.14
C ASP A 241 1.79 -0.82 23.73
N ALA A 242 1.26 -1.57 22.75
CA ALA A 242 1.12 -1.09 21.39
C ALA A 242 0.10 0.06 21.27
N PRO A 243 0.42 1.12 20.51
CA PRO A 243 -0.49 2.23 20.29
C PRO A 243 -1.80 1.79 19.64
N ARG A 244 -2.91 2.40 20.06
CA ARG A 244 -4.24 2.15 19.49
C ARG A 244 -4.63 3.13 18.37
N TYR A 245 -3.81 4.10 18.09
CA TYR A 245 -4.03 5.12 17.07
C TYR A 245 -2.82 5.23 16.15
N PRO A 246 -3.05 5.35 14.85
CA PRO A 246 -4.32 5.15 14.14
C PRO A 246 -4.81 3.70 14.23
N SER A 247 -6.13 3.48 14.22
CA SER A 247 -6.73 2.13 14.40
C SER A 247 -6.29 1.11 13.35
N THR A 248 -5.81 1.57 12.19
CA THR A 248 -5.27 0.75 11.11
C THR A 248 -3.89 0.16 11.43
N THR A 249 -3.26 0.57 12.51
CA THR A 249 -1.93 0.10 12.93
C THR A 249 -1.97 -0.53 14.32
N TYR A 250 -3.11 -1.12 14.70
CA TYR A 250 -3.26 -1.66 16.05
C TYR A 250 -2.65 -3.05 16.21
N TYR A 251 -1.50 -3.10 16.83
CA TYR A 251 -0.73 -4.30 17.12
C TYR A 251 -1.08 -4.97 18.47
N GLY A 252 -2.05 -4.46 19.21
CA GLY A 252 -2.55 -5.07 20.43
C GLY A 252 -3.59 -6.18 20.21
N ASP A 253 -3.92 -6.49 18.96
CA ASP A 253 -4.91 -7.49 18.58
C ASP A 253 -4.22 -8.80 18.21
N ARG A 254 -4.56 -9.90 18.89
CA ARG A 254 -3.92 -11.22 18.69
C ARG A 254 -4.13 -11.77 17.28
N ASP A 255 -5.33 -11.59 16.73
CA ASP A 255 -5.65 -12.13 15.40
C ASP A 255 -4.88 -11.40 14.30
N ARG A 256 -4.71 -10.07 14.44
CA ARG A 256 -3.92 -9.27 13.50
C ARG A 256 -2.44 -9.65 13.53
N VAL A 257 -1.86 -9.77 14.73
CA VAL A 257 -0.47 -10.24 14.87
C VAL A 257 -0.34 -11.70 14.44
N GLY A 258 -1.36 -12.52 14.73
CA GLY A 258 -1.42 -13.91 14.25
C GLY A 258 -1.47 -14.00 12.72
N ARG A 259 -2.16 -13.08 12.04
CA ARG A 259 -2.19 -13.00 10.59
C ARG A 259 -0.84 -12.53 10.02
N LEU A 260 -0.16 -11.59 10.65
CA LEU A 260 1.21 -11.22 10.30
C LEU A 260 2.15 -12.42 10.41
N ARG A 261 2.09 -13.16 11.52
CA ARG A 261 2.84 -14.41 11.75
C ARG A 261 2.57 -15.44 10.64
N PHE A 262 1.30 -15.66 10.32
CA PHE A 262 0.91 -16.55 9.22
C PHE A 262 1.54 -16.12 7.89
N SER A 263 1.50 -14.82 7.58
CA SER A 263 2.08 -14.27 6.35
C SER A 263 3.60 -14.47 6.28
N PHE A 264 4.31 -14.20 7.37
CA PHE A 264 5.75 -14.40 7.45
C PHE A 264 6.12 -15.88 7.39
N ARG A 265 5.35 -16.76 8.04
CA ARG A 265 5.58 -18.22 7.94
C ARG A 265 5.37 -18.72 6.50
N LYS A 266 4.35 -18.22 5.79
CA LYS A 266 4.09 -18.53 4.39
C LYS A 266 5.26 -18.07 3.51
N LEU A 267 5.76 -16.84 3.72
CA LEU A 267 6.92 -16.31 3.02
C LEU A 267 8.19 -17.11 3.32
N ALA A 268 8.41 -17.51 4.57
CA ALA A 268 9.56 -18.32 4.96
C ALA A 268 9.55 -19.71 4.30
N LYS A 269 8.37 -20.31 4.17
CA LYS A 269 8.22 -21.57 3.41
C LYS A 269 8.59 -21.33 1.94
N SER A 270 8.01 -20.31 1.29
CA SER A 270 8.30 -19.98 -0.09
C SER A 270 9.77 -19.68 -0.34
N SER A 271 10.43 -18.94 0.60
CA SER A 271 11.87 -18.65 0.58
C SER A 271 12.71 -19.92 0.56
N ARG A 272 12.44 -20.87 1.47
CA ARG A 272 13.19 -22.16 1.54
C ARG A 272 12.98 -23.01 0.29
N GLU A 273 11.76 -23.08 -0.24
CA GLU A 273 11.42 -23.89 -1.41
C GLU A 273 12.03 -23.36 -2.70
N ASN A 274 12.25 -22.05 -2.79
CA ASN A 274 12.73 -21.37 -4.01
C ASN A 274 14.13 -20.78 -3.88
N GLY A 275 14.78 -20.90 -2.73
CA GLY A 275 16.21 -20.58 -2.53
C GLY A 275 16.52 -19.08 -2.50
N PHE A 276 15.56 -18.20 -2.19
CA PHE A 276 15.83 -16.77 -2.02
C PHE A 276 15.93 -16.38 -0.54
N ARG A 277 16.60 -15.27 -0.26
CA ARG A 277 16.62 -14.65 1.07
C ARG A 277 15.55 -13.56 1.19
N VAL A 278 15.19 -13.25 2.43
CA VAL A 278 14.18 -12.22 2.75
C VAL A 278 14.75 -11.23 3.74
N VAL A 279 14.47 -9.95 3.50
CA VAL A 279 14.67 -8.87 4.47
C VAL A 279 13.38 -8.06 4.61
N ILE A 280 13.02 -7.75 5.85
CA ILE A 280 11.89 -6.90 6.16
C ILE A 280 12.41 -5.48 6.41
N MET A 281 12.11 -4.54 5.52
CA MET A 281 12.38 -3.13 5.75
C MET A 281 11.19 -2.50 6.45
N ILE A 282 11.34 -2.08 7.68
CA ILE A 282 10.27 -1.46 8.48
C ILE A 282 10.27 0.04 8.21
N VAL A 283 9.15 0.55 7.70
CA VAL A 283 8.96 1.96 7.37
C VAL A 283 8.06 2.60 8.44
N PRO A 284 8.52 3.69 9.11
CA PRO A 284 7.74 4.33 10.15
C PRO A 284 6.54 5.10 9.60
N LEU A 285 5.54 5.32 10.46
CA LEU A 285 4.58 6.38 10.22
C LEU A 285 5.26 7.75 10.33
N LEU A 286 4.85 8.70 9.50
CA LEU A 286 5.41 10.06 9.48
C LEU A 286 4.76 10.93 10.56
N ILE A 287 4.94 10.55 11.83
CA ILE A 287 4.40 11.22 13.01
C ILE A 287 5.46 11.36 14.10
N GLY A 288 5.37 12.42 14.91
CA GLY A 288 6.32 12.64 16.02
C GLY A 288 7.74 12.94 15.56
N ASP A 289 8.66 12.78 16.48
CA ASP A 289 10.11 12.93 16.30
C ASP A 289 10.84 11.80 17.04
N GLN A 290 12.17 11.89 17.17
CA GLN A 290 13.02 10.87 17.80
C GLN A 290 12.54 10.51 19.22
N GLU A 291 12.03 11.47 19.98
CA GLU A 291 11.62 11.30 21.38
C GLU A 291 10.15 10.90 21.51
N THR A 292 9.32 11.43 20.63
CA THR A 292 7.84 11.31 20.72
C THR A 292 7.24 10.25 19.83
N TYR A 293 8.03 9.55 19.00
CA TYR A 293 7.54 8.49 18.12
C TYR A 293 7.01 7.31 18.93
N SER A 294 5.70 7.17 18.97
CA SER A 294 4.97 6.24 19.85
C SER A 294 4.90 4.80 19.31
N HIS A 295 5.28 4.53 18.04
CA HIS A 295 5.07 3.23 17.40
C HIS A 295 6.27 2.27 17.46
N ARG A 296 7.32 2.59 18.22
CA ARG A 296 8.51 1.70 18.37
C ARG A 296 8.14 0.30 18.87
N THR A 297 7.11 0.21 19.71
CA THR A 297 6.62 -1.09 20.19
C THR A 297 6.03 -1.93 19.05
N ALA A 298 5.31 -1.32 18.10
CA ALA A 298 4.82 -2.02 16.91
C ALA A 298 5.98 -2.51 16.03
N HIS A 299 7.05 -1.70 15.86
CA HIS A 299 8.27 -2.14 15.14
C HIS A 299 8.90 -3.36 15.80
N ARG A 300 9.01 -3.38 17.13
CA ARG A 300 9.55 -4.54 17.86
C ARG A 300 8.70 -5.80 17.69
N ILE A 301 7.38 -5.67 17.58
CA ILE A 301 6.49 -6.80 17.27
C ILE A 301 6.82 -7.36 15.89
N VAL A 302 6.94 -6.48 14.89
CA VAL A 302 7.31 -6.89 13.52
C VAL A 302 8.69 -7.54 13.48
N GLU A 303 9.69 -6.96 14.16
CA GLU A 303 11.03 -7.51 14.27
C GLU A 303 11.04 -8.91 14.94
N LEU A 304 10.24 -9.07 15.99
CA LEU A 304 10.13 -10.35 16.70
C LEU A 304 9.53 -11.43 15.79
N GLU A 305 8.44 -11.11 15.09
CA GLU A 305 7.80 -12.06 14.17
C GLU A 305 8.67 -12.35 12.93
N ALA A 306 9.39 -11.34 12.40
CA ALA A 306 10.36 -11.52 11.33
C ALA A 306 11.51 -12.45 11.75
N ARG A 307 12.07 -12.24 12.94
CA ARG A 307 13.13 -13.09 13.51
C ARG A 307 12.67 -14.54 13.70
N ARG A 308 11.43 -14.74 14.17
CA ARG A 308 10.83 -16.09 14.29
C ARG A 308 10.69 -16.79 12.94
N ALA A 309 10.43 -16.04 11.89
CA ALA A 309 10.38 -16.55 10.52
C ALA A 309 11.78 -16.78 9.90
N GLY A 310 12.86 -16.38 10.59
CA GLY A 310 14.23 -16.45 10.11
C GLY A 310 14.66 -15.31 9.20
N PHE A 311 13.98 -14.16 9.29
CA PHE A 311 14.25 -12.98 8.48
C PHE A 311 15.12 -11.96 9.22
N GLU A 312 15.95 -11.26 8.46
CA GLU A 312 16.63 -10.05 8.91
C GLU A 312 15.69 -8.85 8.76
N THR A 313 15.92 -7.83 9.58
CA THR A 313 15.16 -6.59 9.56
C THR A 313 16.06 -5.38 9.36
N VAL A 314 15.55 -4.37 8.64
CA VAL A 314 16.17 -3.07 8.45
C VAL A 314 15.13 -2.02 8.80
N ASP A 315 15.35 -1.25 9.86
CA ASP A 315 14.41 -0.22 10.30
C ASP A 315 14.92 1.16 9.87
N VAL A 316 14.11 1.88 9.06
CA VAL A 316 14.46 3.23 8.57
C VAL A 316 13.96 4.36 9.48
N THR A 317 13.43 4.04 10.66
CA THR A 317 12.86 5.03 11.59
C THR A 317 13.87 6.08 12.01
N ASP A 318 15.03 5.68 12.51
CA ASP A 318 16.02 6.62 13.01
C ASP A 318 16.59 7.54 11.91
N PRO A 319 16.90 7.08 10.69
CA PRO A 319 17.17 7.95 9.56
C PRO A 319 16.06 8.97 9.25
N PHE A 320 14.79 8.54 9.30
CA PHE A 320 13.64 9.42 9.05
C PHE A 320 13.52 10.49 10.14
N MET A 321 13.61 10.09 11.41
CA MET A 321 13.50 11.00 12.55
C MET A 321 14.62 12.04 12.57
N ARG A 322 15.85 11.69 12.19
CA ARG A 322 16.97 12.65 12.08
C ARG A 322 16.73 13.76 11.06
N VAL A 323 16.01 13.49 9.98
CA VAL A 323 15.65 14.48 8.95
C VAL A 323 14.42 15.29 9.36
N GLY A 324 13.58 14.72 10.23
CA GLY A 324 12.29 15.25 10.63
C GLY A 324 11.18 14.84 9.65
N VAL A 325 10.20 14.12 10.16
CA VAL A 325 9.14 13.49 9.34
C VAL A 325 8.30 14.49 8.54
N GLU A 326 8.13 15.72 9.03
CA GLU A 326 7.39 16.76 8.30
C GLU A 326 8.07 17.14 6.97
N ASN A 327 9.39 17.01 6.86
CA ASN A 327 10.15 17.23 5.64
C ASN A 327 10.09 16.06 4.66
N LEU A 328 9.49 14.94 5.09
CA LEU A 328 9.44 13.68 4.33
C LEU A 328 8.04 13.35 3.83
N LYS A 329 7.01 14.13 4.19
CA LYS A 329 5.62 13.93 3.74
C LYS A 329 5.43 14.35 2.29
N THR A 330 4.55 13.67 1.59
CA THR A 330 4.11 14.06 0.23
C THR A 330 3.19 15.27 0.27
N GLU A 331 2.32 15.35 1.28
CA GLU A 331 1.41 16.48 1.52
C GLU A 331 1.18 16.69 3.01
N PHE A 332 0.70 17.87 3.38
CA PHE A 332 0.38 18.17 4.77
C PHE A 332 -0.70 17.23 5.32
N GLY A 333 -0.41 16.63 6.47
CA GLY A 333 -1.32 15.67 7.13
C GLY A 333 -1.22 14.23 6.63
N ASP A 334 -0.44 13.93 5.59
CA ASP A 334 -0.13 12.56 5.21
C ASP A 334 0.85 11.96 6.23
N ILE A 335 0.42 10.90 6.90
CA ILE A 335 1.21 10.22 7.93
C ILE A 335 1.81 8.90 7.44
N ILE A 336 1.63 8.55 6.17
CA ILE A 336 2.03 7.25 5.63
C ILE A 336 3.04 7.41 4.49
N HIS A 337 2.77 8.27 3.51
CA HIS A 337 3.53 8.28 2.26
C HIS A 337 4.72 9.22 2.30
N PRO A 338 5.96 8.68 2.23
CA PRO A 338 7.16 9.49 2.13
C PRO A 338 7.28 10.13 0.74
N ASN A 339 7.82 11.34 0.68
CA ASN A 339 8.18 12.02 -0.56
C ASN A 339 9.50 11.46 -1.15
N SER A 340 9.98 12.03 -2.26
CA SER A 340 11.22 11.60 -2.93
C SER A 340 12.44 11.55 -2.00
N ARG A 341 12.54 12.47 -1.01
CA ARG A 341 13.62 12.48 -0.03
C ARG A 341 13.50 11.29 0.95
N GLY A 342 12.27 10.94 1.40
CA GLY A 342 12.06 9.76 2.22
C GLY A 342 12.41 8.47 1.46
N HIS A 343 12.01 8.39 0.19
CA HIS A 343 12.41 7.28 -0.69
C HIS A 343 13.93 7.21 -0.90
N ALA A 344 14.63 8.34 -0.96
CA ALA A 344 16.10 8.35 -1.04
C ALA A 344 16.74 7.74 0.21
N ILE A 345 16.24 8.08 1.40
CA ILE A 345 16.71 7.48 2.67
C ILE A 345 16.50 5.97 2.69
N MET A 346 15.31 5.49 2.25
CA MET A 346 15.03 4.06 2.16
C MET A 346 16.03 3.35 1.23
N ALA A 347 16.31 3.97 0.08
CA ALA A 347 17.27 3.44 -0.90
C ALA A 347 18.71 3.41 -0.34
N ASP A 348 19.14 4.44 0.42
CA ASP A 348 20.47 4.47 1.03
C ASP A 348 20.65 3.32 2.02
N VAL A 349 19.71 3.15 2.94
CA VAL A 349 19.76 2.10 3.97
C VAL A 349 19.70 0.70 3.34
N LEU A 350 18.82 0.50 2.33
CA LEU A 350 18.78 -0.79 1.62
C LEU A 350 20.03 -1.05 0.79
N SER A 351 20.66 0.00 0.22
CA SER A 351 21.92 -0.17 -0.53
C SER A 351 23.02 -0.74 0.34
N GLU A 352 23.18 -0.23 1.56
CA GLU A 352 24.14 -0.76 2.54
C GLU A 352 23.87 -2.23 2.84
N TYR A 353 22.59 -2.59 3.07
CA TYR A 353 22.21 -3.98 3.31
C TYR A 353 22.50 -4.89 2.11
N VAL A 354 22.10 -4.49 0.88
CA VAL A 354 22.30 -5.30 -0.33
C VAL A 354 23.79 -5.47 -0.65
N VAL A 355 24.61 -4.44 -0.44
CA VAL A 355 26.07 -4.54 -0.60
C VAL A 355 26.66 -5.54 0.41
N GLY A 356 26.21 -5.51 1.67
CA GLY A 356 26.58 -6.50 2.69
C GLY A 356 26.16 -7.93 2.30
N PHE A 357 24.95 -8.08 1.80
CA PHE A 357 24.40 -9.34 1.29
C PHE A 357 25.27 -9.91 0.15
N LEU A 358 25.62 -9.08 -0.84
CA LEU A 358 26.47 -9.49 -1.97
C LEU A 358 27.86 -9.96 -1.53
N LYS A 359 28.48 -9.27 -0.55
CA LYS A 359 29.82 -9.67 -0.05
C LYS A 359 29.78 -11.04 0.65
N ASN A 360 28.67 -11.40 1.25
CA ASN A 360 28.51 -12.64 2.02
C ASN A 360 27.86 -13.79 1.21
N SER A 361 27.50 -13.55 -0.04
CA SER A 361 26.84 -14.54 -0.91
C SER A 361 27.87 -15.30 -1.74
N PRO A 362 27.86 -16.65 -1.76
CA PRO A 362 28.81 -17.45 -2.55
C PRO A 362 28.77 -17.20 -4.07
N GLN A 363 27.71 -16.57 -4.57
CA GLN A 363 27.50 -16.26 -5.99
C GLN A 363 28.18 -14.98 -6.47
N ALA A 364 28.75 -14.15 -5.58
CA ALA A 364 29.42 -12.91 -5.95
C ALA A 364 30.87 -13.11 -6.46
N ASN A 365 31.37 -14.34 -6.44
CA ASN A 365 32.75 -14.70 -6.81
C ASN A 365 32.84 -15.60 -8.06
N LYS A 366 31.85 -15.57 -8.93
CA LYS A 366 31.91 -16.29 -10.21
C LYS A 366 31.83 -15.35 -11.39
#